data_3ac26586b7c0061c398e52a771f5669e
#
_entry.id   3ac26586b7c0061c398e52a771f5669e
#
_cell.length_a   1.000
_cell.length_b   1.000
_cell.length_c   1.000
_cell.angle_alpha   90.00
_cell.angle_beta   90.00
_cell.angle_gamma   90.00
#
_symmetry.space_group_name_H-M   'P 1'
#
loop_
_entity.id
_entity.type
_entity.pdbx_description
1 polymer ?
#
loop_
_entity_poly.entity_id
_entity_poly.type
_entity_poly.pdbx_seq_one_letter_code
_entity_poly.pdbx_strand_id
1 'polypeptide(L)'
;MVKKSIKIELSSGLEARPAAAMLVQVASQYDSKIYLEADSKRVNAKSIMGMMTLGLVTGESITVEADGADEEQAVAEIEKYLQNQ
;
A
#
# COMPACT_ATOMS: atom_id res chain seq x y z
N MET A 1 -2.47 -2.56 -16.18
CA MET A 1 -1.82 -1.81 -15.09
C MET A 1 -2.77 -0.76 -14.53
N VAL A 2 -2.91 -0.72 -13.21
CA VAL A 2 -3.71 0.30 -12.51
C VAL A 2 -2.77 1.08 -11.62
N LYS A 3 -2.89 2.41 -11.65
CA LYS A 3 -2.08 3.29 -10.84
C LYS A 3 -2.98 4.33 -10.21
N LYS A 4 -2.89 4.50 -8.90
CA LYS A 4 -3.78 5.41 -8.18
C LYS A 4 -3.05 6.09 -7.04
N SER A 5 -3.29 7.38 -6.89
CA SER A 5 -2.78 8.15 -5.76
C SER A 5 -3.82 8.07 -4.63
N ILE A 6 -3.39 7.69 -3.45
CA ILE A 6 -4.29 7.48 -2.31
C ILE A 6 -3.78 8.28 -1.12
N LYS A 7 -4.68 9.01 -0.49
CA LYS A 7 -4.34 9.71 0.74
C LYS A 7 -4.44 8.75 1.91
N ILE A 8 -3.40 8.71 2.72
CA ILE A 8 -3.34 7.82 3.87
C ILE A 8 -4.17 8.40 5.01
N GLU A 9 -5.15 7.63 5.47
CA GLU A 9 -6.03 8.04 6.57
C GLU A 9 -6.19 6.87 7.53
N LEU A 10 -5.13 6.61 8.32
CA LEU A 10 -5.13 5.50 9.28
C LEU A 10 -5.77 5.92 10.58
N SER A 11 -6.40 4.98 11.26
CA SER A 11 -7.02 5.22 12.54
C SER A 11 -6.02 5.70 13.56
N SER A 12 -6.52 6.48 14.53
CA SER A 12 -5.74 6.85 15.69
C SER A 12 -5.23 5.59 16.39
N GLY A 13 -3.95 5.58 16.71
CA GLY A 13 -3.34 4.42 17.35
C GLY A 13 -2.65 3.45 16.43
N LEU A 14 -2.90 3.54 15.12
CA LEU A 14 -2.15 2.73 14.17
C LEU A 14 -0.81 3.40 13.88
N GLU A 15 0.23 2.59 13.89
CA GLU A 15 1.58 3.08 13.62
C GLU A 15 2.04 2.58 12.26
N ALA A 16 3.04 3.25 11.70
CA ALA A 16 3.52 2.94 10.36
C ALA A 16 4.00 1.49 10.21
N ARG A 17 4.67 0.98 11.23
CA ARG A 17 5.22 -0.37 11.16
C ARG A 17 4.13 -1.45 11.10
N PRO A 18 3.12 -1.44 12.00
CA PRO A 18 2.03 -2.41 11.87
C PRO A 18 1.25 -2.23 10.58
N ALA A 19 1.07 -0.99 10.12
CA ALA A 19 0.36 -0.75 8.87
C ALA A 19 1.12 -1.34 7.70
N ALA A 20 2.45 -1.20 7.66
CA ALA A 20 3.26 -1.75 6.59
C ALA A 20 3.16 -3.28 6.57
N ALA A 21 3.23 -3.92 7.73
CA ALA A 21 3.13 -5.38 7.81
C ALA A 21 1.76 -5.87 7.31
N MET A 22 0.69 -5.17 7.68
CA MET A 22 -0.65 -5.54 7.23
C MET A 22 -0.80 -5.35 5.73
N LEU A 23 -0.23 -4.29 5.18
CA LEU A 23 -0.27 -4.07 3.74
C LEU A 23 0.44 -5.19 2.97
N VAL A 24 1.55 -5.68 3.50
CA VAL A 24 2.25 -6.81 2.89
C VAL A 24 1.32 -8.02 2.84
N GLN A 25 0.58 -8.28 3.92
CA GLN A 25 -0.38 -9.39 3.94
C GLN A 25 -1.49 -9.19 2.93
N VAL A 26 -2.03 -7.98 2.84
CA VAL A 26 -3.07 -7.68 1.85
C VAL A 26 -2.55 -7.88 0.44
N ALA A 27 -1.39 -7.30 0.13
CA ALA A 27 -0.81 -7.40 -1.20
C ALA A 27 -0.48 -8.84 -1.58
N SER A 28 -0.08 -9.65 -0.62
CA SER A 28 0.31 -11.04 -0.87
C SER A 28 -0.86 -11.93 -1.25
N GLN A 29 -2.09 -11.47 -1.05
CA GLN A 29 -3.28 -12.24 -1.43
C GLN A 29 -3.57 -12.15 -2.92
N TYR A 30 -2.91 -11.24 -3.63
CA TYR A 30 -3.16 -11.01 -5.05
C TYR A 30 -1.99 -11.46 -5.89
N ASP A 31 -2.28 -11.88 -7.12
CA ASP A 31 -1.26 -12.32 -8.06
C ASP A 31 -0.56 -11.15 -8.73
N SER A 32 -1.19 -9.99 -8.79
CA SER A 32 -0.62 -8.83 -9.44
C SER A 32 0.70 -8.40 -8.80
N LYS A 33 1.57 -7.80 -9.60
CA LYS A 33 2.75 -7.14 -9.07
C LYS A 33 2.28 -5.81 -8.52
N ILE A 34 2.60 -5.53 -7.27
CA ILE A 34 2.12 -4.35 -6.57
C ILE A 34 3.29 -3.55 -6.03
N TYR A 35 3.30 -2.26 -6.35
CA TYR A 35 4.34 -1.34 -5.89
C TYR A 35 3.69 -0.15 -5.22
N LEU A 36 4.36 0.38 -4.20
CA LEU A 36 3.98 1.62 -3.55
C LEU A 36 5.10 2.62 -3.76
N GLU A 37 4.72 3.86 -4.07
CA GLU A 37 5.68 4.91 -4.37
C GLU A 37 5.35 6.16 -3.58
N ALA A 38 6.35 6.70 -2.86
CA ALA A 38 6.23 7.94 -2.12
C ALA A 38 7.61 8.57 -1.99
N ASP A 39 7.69 9.89 -2.12
CA ASP A 39 8.93 10.64 -1.91
C ASP A 39 10.10 10.06 -2.69
N SER A 40 9.89 9.76 -3.96
CA SER A 40 10.90 9.20 -4.85
C SER A 40 11.34 7.79 -4.52
N LYS A 41 10.70 7.15 -3.54
CA LYS A 41 10.94 5.75 -3.22
C LYS A 41 9.87 4.89 -3.83
N ARG A 42 10.30 3.77 -4.40
CA ARG A 42 9.37 2.79 -4.97
C ARG A 42 9.71 1.43 -4.38
N VAL A 43 8.75 0.82 -3.72
CA VAL A 43 8.98 -0.45 -3.04
C VAL A 43 7.96 -1.48 -3.48
N ASN A 44 8.33 -2.76 -3.40
CA ASN A 44 7.44 -3.87 -3.67
C ASN A 44 6.53 -4.07 -2.46
N ALA A 45 5.22 -3.96 -2.67
CA ALA A 45 4.26 -4.07 -1.58
C ALA A 45 4.23 -5.46 -0.93
N LYS A 46 4.80 -6.47 -1.58
CA LYS A 46 4.88 -7.81 -1.03
C LYS A 46 6.17 -8.05 -0.26
N SER A 47 7.04 -7.05 -0.16
CA SER A 47 8.30 -7.14 0.55
C SER A 47 8.20 -6.40 1.88
N ILE A 48 8.28 -7.14 2.98
CA ILE A 48 8.18 -6.52 4.31
C ILE A 48 9.33 -5.54 4.55
N MET A 49 10.54 -5.88 4.09
CA MET A 49 11.68 -5.00 4.28
C MET A 49 11.54 -3.70 3.49
N GLY A 50 11.08 -3.80 2.25
CA GLY A 50 10.83 -2.61 1.44
C GLY A 50 9.74 -1.74 2.04
N MET A 51 8.66 -2.34 2.47
CA MET A 51 7.53 -1.61 3.04
C MET A 51 7.91 -0.89 4.33
N MET A 52 8.80 -1.48 5.13
CA MET A 52 9.21 -0.84 6.38
C MET A 52 10.03 0.42 6.15
N THR A 53 10.66 0.56 4.99
CA THR A 53 11.43 1.77 4.69
C THR A 53 10.57 2.90 4.18
N LEU A 54 9.32 2.61 3.80
CA LEU A 54 8.47 3.59 3.14
C LEU A 54 7.89 4.62 4.10
N GLY A 55 7.53 4.22 5.31
CA GLY A 55 6.94 5.13 6.29
C GLY A 55 5.54 5.59 5.88
N LEU A 56 4.51 4.94 6.42
CA LEU A 56 3.14 5.29 6.12
C LEU A 56 2.66 6.30 7.16
N VAL A 57 2.42 7.54 6.72
CA VAL A 57 2.03 8.62 7.62
C VAL A 57 0.67 9.17 7.20
N THR A 58 -0.26 9.21 8.14
CA THR A 58 -1.58 9.79 7.90
C THR A 58 -1.47 11.23 7.43
N GLY A 59 -2.20 11.55 6.38
CA GLY A 59 -2.18 12.88 5.78
C GLY A 59 -1.33 12.97 4.54
N GLU A 60 -0.40 12.05 4.35
CA GLU A 60 0.41 12.02 3.15
C GLU A 60 -0.26 11.17 2.07
N SER A 61 0.14 11.40 0.83
CA SER A 61 -0.37 10.61 -0.29
C SER A 61 0.67 9.61 -0.75
N ILE A 62 0.20 8.46 -1.20
CA ILE A 62 1.06 7.41 -1.73
C ILE A 62 0.46 6.94 -3.05
N THR A 63 1.31 6.57 -3.99
CA THR A 63 0.85 6.04 -5.26
C THR A 63 0.94 4.52 -5.22
N VAL A 64 -0.18 3.86 -5.53
CA VAL A 64 -0.24 2.41 -5.62
C VAL A 64 -0.30 2.02 -7.08
N GLU A 65 0.56 1.09 -7.47
CA GLU A 65 0.58 0.58 -8.83
C GLU A 65 0.43 -0.93 -8.78
N ALA A 66 -0.52 -1.47 -9.53
CA ALA A 66 -0.72 -2.91 -9.62
C ALA A 66 -0.81 -3.33 -11.07
N ASP A 67 -0.19 -4.47 -11.39
CA ASP A 67 -0.15 -4.98 -12.74
C ASP A 67 -0.36 -6.50 -12.72
N GLY A 68 -1.52 -6.93 -13.21
CA GLY A 68 -1.87 -8.35 -13.23
C GLY A 68 -3.36 -8.55 -13.38
N ALA A 69 -3.79 -9.81 -13.35
CA ALA A 69 -5.17 -10.18 -13.60
C ALA A 69 -6.14 -9.60 -12.56
N ASP A 70 -5.70 -9.45 -11.33
CA ASP A 70 -6.53 -8.95 -10.22
C ASP A 70 -6.13 -7.55 -9.79
N GLU A 71 -5.54 -6.78 -10.69
CA GLU A 71 -4.98 -5.47 -10.35
C GLU A 71 -5.99 -4.50 -9.78
N GLU A 72 -7.21 -4.49 -10.29
CA GLU A 72 -8.22 -3.57 -9.79
C GLU A 72 -8.65 -3.91 -8.38
N GLN A 73 -8.83 -5.19 -8.09
CA GLN A 73 -9.18 -5.63 -6.75
C GLN A 73 -8.06 -5.34 -5.76
N ALA A 74 -6.82 -5.54 -6.19
CA ALA A 74 -5.67 -5.29 -5.34
C ALA A 74 -5.60 -3.83 -4.94
N VAL A 75 -5.73 -2.92 -5.89
CA VAL A 75 -5.69 -1.49 -5.60
C VAL A 75 -6.85 -1.08 -4.69
N ALA A 76 -8.06 -1.62 -4.95
CA ALA A 76 -9.22 -1.29 -4.14
C ALA A 76 -9.05 -1.72 -2.68
N GLU A 77 -8.51 -2.91 -2.45
CA GLU A 77 -8.30 -3.38 -1.08
C GLU A 77 -7.21 -2.60 -0.37
N ILE A 78 -6.15 -2.23 -1.07
CA ILE A 78 -5.09 -1.42 -0.48
C ILE A 78 -5.62 -0.04 -0.14
N GLU A 79 -6.40 0.56 -1.02
CA GLU A 79 -7.02 1.86 -0.75
C GLU A 79 -7.90 1.79 0.48
N LYS A 80 -8.72 0.75 0.56
CA LYS A 80 -9.63 0.56 1.68
C LYS A 80 -8.86 0.49 3.00
N TYR A 81 -7.77 -0.26 3.00
CA TYR A 81 -6.96 -0.38 4.20
C TYR A 81 -6.31 0.95 4.58
N LEU A 82 -5.74 1.65 3.60
CA LEU A 82 -5.05 2.92 3.85
C LEU A 82 -5.99 4.01 4.33
N GLN A 83 -7.25 3.93 3.95
CA GLN A 83 -8.24 4.92 4.37
C GLN A 83 -9.07 4.44 5.55
N ASN A 84 -8.69 3.32 6.12
CA ASN A 84 -9.33 2.78 7.33
C ASN A 84 -10.84 2.65 7.19
N GLN A 85 -11.23 2.06 6.09
CA GLN A 85 -12.65 1.85 5.78
C GLN A 85 -13.15 0.56 6.39
#